data_9515884427cb53a1c7afc040354dd999
#
_entry.id   9515884427cb53a1c7afc040354dd999
#
_cell.length_a   1.000
_cell.length_b   1.000
_cell.length_c   1.000
_cell.angle_alpha   90.00
_cell.angle_beta   90.00
_cell.angle_gamma   90.00
#
_symmetry.space_group_name_H-M   'P 1'
#
loop_
_entity.id
_entity.type
_entity.pdbx_description
1 polymer ?
#
loop_
_entity_poly.entity_id
_entity_poly.type
_entity_poly.pdbx_seq_one_letter_code
_entity_poly.pdbx_strand_id
1 'polypeptide(L)'
;MMGIAADNISDGNNISNLSFVKFNKLYSEKYNTTLDPNLGFVGFAEGDGYLGINEKIPVFVLTQKESKILYEIRDTLNFGYVKEFDNFSRFIVRDKLSILLLFHLFNGNLHLKHKINQLVESILLNSKNDNNLSIITEPVKLSFNNSFSGFTDAEGCFNVYISKNNKGISLRFIVDQQDGLSLFNQLKDILDSGSIYARKNNNYRFAVTNINKLVLVIDYFNAYVLRSKKQFAFEKKVIYNCVLNKEHKTLKGMEKLKELSYLVNKDND
;
A
#
# COMPACT_ATOMS: atom_id res chain seq x y z
N MET A 1 1.06 -28.38 8.32
CA MET A 1 1.23 -27.75 7.02
C MET A 1 -0.13 -27.72 6.35
N MET A 2 -0.86 -26.63 6.44
CA MET A 2 -2.01 -26.39 5.57
C MET A 2 -1.60 -25.27 4.62
N GLY A 3 -1.25 -25.66 3.40
CA GLY A 3 -1.01 -24.72 2.32
C GLY A 3 -2.31 -23.99 2.01
N ILE A 4 -2.24 -22.68 1.91
CA ILE A 4 -3.33 -21.88 1.34
C ILE A 4 -3.37 -22.29 -0.14
N ALA A 5 -4.40 -23.07 -0.50
CA ALA A 5 -4.62 -23.48 -1.87
C ALA A 5 -4.85 -22.25 -2.74
N ALA A 6 -4.14 -22.20 -3.86
CA ALA A 6 -4.22 -21.14 -4.87
C ALA A 6 -5.54 -21.16 -5.69
N ASP A 7 -6.58 -21.87 -5.25
CA ASP A 7 -7.70 -22.28 -6.10
C ASP A 7 -9.00 -21.45 -5.92
N ASN A 8 -8.95 -20.25 -5.31
CA ASN A 8 -10.12 -19.37 -5.29
C ASN A 8 -9.88 -18.03 -5.99
N ILE A 9 -9.32 -18.09 -7.22
CA ILE A 9 -9.23 -16.95 -8.13
C ILE A 9 -10.21 -17.19 -9.29
N SER A 10 -11.48 -16.98 -9.07
CA SER A 10 -12.43 -16.82 -10.16
C SER A 10 -13.50 -15.82 -9.74
N ASP A 11 -13.70 -14.81 -10.58
CA ASP A 11 -14.82 -13.88 -10.77
C ASP A 11 -14.61 -12.38 -10.50
N GLY A 12 -13.47 -11.92 -9.95
CA GLY A 12 -13.13 -10.47 -9.94
C GLY A 12 -12.32 -9.99 -11.16
N ASN A 13 -11.87 -10.91 -12.01
CA ASN A 13 -10.79 -10.69 -12.98
C ASN A 13 -11.18 -10.00 -14.30
N ASN A 14 -12.47 -9.82 -14.62
CA ASN A 14 -12.82 -9.38 -15.98
C ASN A 14 -12.78 -7.86 -16.21
N ILE A 15 -12.95 -7.02 -15.19
CA ILE A 15 -13.05 -5.56 -15.37
C ILE A 15 -11.69 -4.89 -15.16
N SER A 16 -10.90 -5.33 -14.18
CA SER A 16 -9.51 -4.89 -13.98
C SER A 16 -8.61 -5.24 -15.17
N ASN A 17 -8.88 -6.35 -15.85
CA ASN A 17 -8.18 -6.75 -17.07
C ASN A 17 -8.31 -5.74 -18.23
N LEU A 18 -9.48 -5.13 -18.42
CA LEU A 18 -9.69 -4.17 -19.53
C LEU A 18 -8.88 -2.88 -19.36
N SER A 19 -8.75 -2.36 -18.14
CA SER A 19 -7.95 -1.17 -17.86
C SER A 19 -6.46 -1.44 -18.03
N PHE A 20 -5.98 -2.59 -17.60
CA PHE A 20 -4.58 -2.99 -17.82
C PHE A 20 -4.28 -3.28 -19.29
N VAL A 21 -5.20 -3.84 -20.05
CA VAL A 21 -5.05 -4.02 -21.51
C VAL A 21 -4.89 -2.66 -22.20
N LYS A 22 -5.73 -1.67 -21.83
CA LYS A 22 -5.61 -0.31 -22.37
C LYS A 22 -4.31 0.37 -21.94
N PHE A 23 -3.94 0.22 -20.66
CA PHE A 23 -2.66 0.71 -20.15
C PHE A 23 -1.49 0.16 -20.95
N ASN A 24 -1.38 -1.17 -21.07
CA ASN A 24 -0.29 -1.83 -21.77
C ASN A 24 -0.24 -1.48 -23.26
N LYS A 25 -1.39 -1.33 -23.91
CA LYS A 25 -1.45 -0.90 -25.31
C LYS A 25 -0.84 0.50 -25.45
N LEU A 26 -1.31 1.48 -24.71
CA LEU A 26 -0.82 2.87 -24.78
C LEU A 26 0.66 2.96 -24.34
N TYR A 27 1.05 2.20 -23.33
CA TYR A 27 2.41 2.18 -22.83
C TYR A 27 3.36 1.59 -23.89
N SER A 28 3.00 0.47 -24.52
CA SER A 28 3.82 -0.15 -25.58
C SER A 28 3.91 0.72 -26.83
N GLU A 29 2.85 1.43 -27.20
CA GLU A 29 2.87 2.40 -28.30
C GLU A 29 3.86 3.55 -28.04
N LYS A 30 3.99 3.97 -26.76
CA LYS A 30 4.90 5.07 -26.39
C LYS A 30 6.35 4.64 -26.22
N TYR A 31 6.57 3.51 -25.57
CA TYR A 31 7.90 3.11 -25.07
C TYR A 31 8.49 1.88 -25.79
N ASN A 32 7.73 1.29 -26.72
CA ASN A 32 8.12 0.06 -27.44
C ASN A 32 8.46 -1.12 -26.51
N THR A 33 7.79 -1.17 -25.35
CA THR A 33 7.92 -2.23 -24.34
C THR A 33 6.62 -2.37 -23.56
N THR A 34 6.47 -3.44 -22.81
CA THR A 34 5.35 -3.62 -21.89
C THR A 34 5.81 -3.39 -20.46
N LEU A 35 4.96 -2.84 -19.63
CA LEU A 35 5.15 -2.73 -18.20
C LEU A 35 4.20 -3.73 -17.52
N ASP A 36 4.76 -4.62 -16.71
CA ASP A 36 3.92 -5.40 -15.78
C ASP A 36 3.23 -4.40 -14.84
N PRO A 37 1.89 -4.30 -14.87
CA PRO A 37 1.18 -3.37 -14.01
C PRO A 37 1.46 -3.72 -12.56
N ASN A 38 2.48 -3.05 -12.01
CA ASN A 38 2.88 -3.25 -10.63
C ASN A 38 1.80 -2.72 -9.70
N LEU A 39 0.89 -3.59 -9.31
CA LEU A 39 -0.19 -3.29 -8.37
C LEU A 39 0.33 -2.70 -7.05
N GLY A 40 1.59 -2.96 -6.69
CA GLY A 40 2.24 -2.31 -5.56
C GLY A 40 2.30 -0.79 -5.68
N PHE A 41 2.58 -0.26 -6.88
CA PHE A 41 2.50 1.19 -7.11
C PHE A 41 1.06 1.70 -6.98
N VAL A 42 0.06 0.95 -7.46
CA VAL A 42 -1.35 1.34 -7.32
C VAL A 42 -1.72 1.48 -5.84
N GLY A 43 -1.40 0.47 -5.02
CA GLY A 43 -1.67 0.53 -3.58
C GLY A 43 -0.90 1.64 -2.86
N PHE A 44 0.36 1.86 -3.21
CA PHE A 44 1.16 2.95 -2.65
C PHE A 44 0.58 4.33 -3.01
N ALA A 45 0.19 4.51 -4.27
CA ALA A 45 -0.48 5.72 -4.74
C ALA A 45 -1.87 5.89 -4.11
N GLU A 46 -2.57 4.81 -3.79
CA GLU A 46 -3.86 4.87 -3.10
C GLU A 46 -3.71 5.39 -1.67
N GLY A 47 -2.66 5.03 -0.94
CA GLY A 47 -2.35 5.60 0.37
C GLY A 47 -1.92 7.08 0.27
N ASP A 48 -0.77 7.34 -0.29
CA ASP A 48 -0.06 8.63 -0.25
C ASP A 48 -0.18 9.49 -1.51
N GLY A 49 -0.73 8.95 -2.60
CA GLY A 49 -0.85 9.67 -3.86
C GLY A 49 -1.99 10.69 -3.86
N TYR A 50 -1.79 11.80 -4.54
CA TYR A 50 -2.81 12.80 -4.82
C TYR A 50 -2.98 12.94 -6.32
N LEU A 51 -4.19 12.71 -6.80
CA LEU A 51 -4.59 12.99 -8.18
C LEU A 51 -5.54 14.17 -8.16
N GLY A 52 -5.14 15.26 -8.77
CA GLY A 52 -5.88 16.50 -8.73
C GLY A 52 -5.63 17.40 -9.91
N ILE A 53 -6.00 18.66 -9.79
CA ILE A 53 -5.91 19.66 -10.83
C ILE A 53 -5.11 20.84 -10.31
N ASN A 54 -4.11 21.24 -11.05
CA ASN A 54 -3.34 22.46 -10.83
C ASN A 54 -3.42 23.33 -12.08
N GLU A 55 -3.92 24.57 -11.94
CA GLU A 55 -4.08 25.52 -13.07
C GLU A 55 -4.83 24.91 -14.28
N LYS A 56 -5.90 24.16 -14.02
CA LYS A 56 -6.72 23.43 -15.01
C LYS A 56 -6.01 22.27 -15.71
N ILE A 57 -4.82 21.89 -15.25
CA ILE A 57 -4.05 20.74 -15.75
C ILE A 57 -4.09 19.62 -14.71
N PRO A 58 -4.41 18.38 -15.10
CA PRO A 58 -4.34 17.27 -14.16
C PRO A 58 -2.90 17.04 -13.74
N VAL A 59 -2.74 16.71 -12.48
CA VAL A 59 -1.45 16.41 -11.88
C VAL A 59 -1.59 15.21 -10.96
N PHE A 60 -0.63 14.32 -11.03
CA PHE A 60 -0.43 13.30 -9.99
C PHE A 60 0.81 13.66 -9.18
N VAL A 61 0.69 13.58 -7.86
CA VAL A 61 1.78 13.87 -6.92
C VAL A 61 1.82 12.77 -5.87
N LEU A 62 2.99 12.19 -5.68
CA LEU A 62 3.29 11.27 -4.59
C LEU A 62 4.41 11.88 -3.74
N THR A 63 4.15 12.10 -2.44
CA THR A 63 5.10 12.77 -1.53
C THR A 63 5.65 11.77 -0.53
N GLN A 64 6.98 11.75 -0.37
CA GLN A 64 7.67 10.88 0.59
C GLN A 64 8.82 11.63 1.28
N LYS A 65 9.15 11.25 2.51
CA LYS A 65 10.36 11.74 3.19
C LYS A 65 11.63 11.27 2.45
N GLU A 66 11.62 10.05 1.91
CA GLU A 66 12.76 9.45 1.21
C GLU A 66 12.57 9.49 -0.30
N SER A 67 13.55 10.08 -0.97
CA SER A 67 13.53 10.19 -2.43
C SER A 67 13.75 8.86 -3.15
N LYS A 68 14.45 7.90 -2.53
CA LYS A 68 14.85 6.65 -3.17
C LYS A 68 13.68 5.89 -3.82
N ILE A 69 12.60 5.65 -3.06
CA ILE A 69 11.42 4.94 -3.58
C ILE A 69 10.74 5.70 -4.73
N LEU A 70 10.77 7.04 -4.70
CA LEU A 70 10.20 7.87 -5.76
C LEU A 70 11.02 7.78 -7.06
N TYR A 71 12.35 7.67 -6.95
CA TYR A 71 13.21 7.42 -8.10
C TYR A 71 12.99 6.02 -8.68
N GLU A 72 12.87 4.99 -7.83
CA GLU A 72 12.53 3.63 -8.27
C GLU A 72 11.19 3.58 -9.02
N ILE A 73 10.16 4.29 -8.52
CA ILE A 73 8.85 4.41 -9.19
C ILE A 73 9.01 5.11 -10.55
N ARG A 74 9.71 6.25 -10.60
CA ARG A 74 9.97 6.97 -11.85
C ARG A 74 10.66 6.09 -12.89
N ASP A 75 11.70 5.39 -12.47
CA ASP A 75 12.49 4.53 -13.36
C ASP A 75 11.70 3.32 -13.84
N THR A 76 10.85 2.75 -12.97
CA THR A 76 9.95 1.65 -13.34
C THR A 76 8.87 2.11 -14.33
N LEU A 77 8.24 3.25 -14.07
CA LEU A 77 7.16 3.79 -14.92
C LEU A 77 7.70 4.44 -16.22
N ASN A 78 8.96 4.83 -16.23
CA ASN A 78 9.62 5.53 -17.33
C ASN A 78 8.95 6.87 -17.72
N PHE A 79 8.25 7.51 -16.76
CA PHE A 79 7.66 8.84 -16.93
C PHE A 79 7.57 9.58 -15.60
N GLY A 80 7.24 10.89 -15.67
CA GLY A 80 7.25 11.76 -14.51
C GLY A 80 8.64 12.21 -14.11
N TYR A 81 8.73 12.95 -13.03
CA TYR A 81 10.01 13.42 -12.48
C TYR A 81 9.95 13.52 -10.96
N VAL A 82 11.11 13.42 -10.31
CA VAL A 82 11.25 13.60 -8.87
C VAL A 82 11.78 14.99 -8.61
N LYS A 83 11.14 15.70 -7.67
CA LYS A 83 11.61 16.98 -7.14
C LYS A 83 11.88 16.83 -5.65
N GLU A 84 13.10 17.15 -5.25
CA GLU A 84 13.53 17.11 -3.85
C GLU A 84 13.36 18.49 -3.19
N PHE A 85 13.00 18.45 -1.91
CA PHE A 85 12.87 19.57 -1.00
C PHE A 85 13.63 19.24 0.29
N ASP A 86 13.83 20.18 1.18
CA ASP A 86 14.66 20.00 2.38
C ASP A 86 14.24 18.80 3.26
N ASN A 87 12.92 18.58 3.41
CA ASN A 87 12.39 17.58 4.33
C ASN A 87 11.53 16.48 3.66
N PHE A 88 11.32 16.55 2.36
CA PHE A 88 10.53 15.59 1.61
C PHE A 88 10.86 15.66 0.13
N SER A 89 10.41 14.67 -0.63
CA SER A 89 10.51 14.63 -2.08
C SER A 89 9.16 14.32 -2.71
N ARG A 90 8.98 14.72 -3.95
CA ARG A 90 7.75 14.47 -4.71
C ARG A 90 8.05 13.83 -6.05
N PHE A 91 7.36 12.75 -6.35
CA PHE A 91 7.21 12.26 -7.71
C PHE A 91 6.01 12.96 -8.34
N ILE A 92 6.19 13.56 -9.51
CA ILE A 92 5.20 14.43 -10.15
C ILE A 92 5.01 13.99 -11.60
N VAL A 93 3.73 13.86 -12.01
CA VAL A 93 3.32 13.58 -13.39
C VAL A 93 2.36 14.66 -13.83
N ARG A 94 2.63 15.29 -14.99
CA ARG A 94 1.82 16.39 -15.53
C ARG A 94 1.52 16.28 -17.02
N ASP A 95 2.30 15.48 -17.75
CA ASP A 95 2.04 15.36 -19.19
C ASP A 95 0.78 14.54 -19.45
N LYS A 96 0.05 14.95 -20.49
CA LYS A 96 -1.30 14.42 -20.79
C LYS A 96 -1.30 12.90 -20.98
N LEU A 97 -0.31 12.37 -21.68
CA LEU A 97 -0.27 10.93 -21.97
C LEU A 97 0.07 10.10 -20.73
N SER A 98 1.02 10.55 -19.93
CA SER A 98 1.37 9.87 -18.67
C SER A 98 0.24 9.93 -17.64
N ILE A 99 -0.53 11.02 -17.60
CA ILE A 99 -1.76 11.10 -16.79
C ILE A 99 -2.82 10.11 -17.31
N LEU A 100 -2.98 9.96 -18.62
CA LEU A 100 -3.88 8.96 -19.20
C LEU A 100 -3.44 7.53 -18.87
N LEU A 101 -2.13 7.26 -18.91
CA LEU A 101 -1.57 5.98 -18.46
C LEU A 101 -1.90 5.73 -16.99
N LEU A 102 -1.69 6.70 -16.09
CA LEU A 102 -2.05 6.57 -14.69
C LEU A 102 -3.55 6.35 -14.49
N PHE A 103 -4.39 7.05 -15.27
CA PHE A 103 -5.82 6.81 -15.24
C PHE A 103 -6.14 5.34 -15.53
N HIS A 104 -5.62 4.76 -16.61
CA HIS A 104 -5.87 3.37 -16.94
C HIS A 104 -5.29 2.39 -15.90
N LEU A 105 -4.19 2.77 -15.24
CA LEU A 105 -3.59 1.96 -14.17
C LEU A 105 -4.47 1.94 -12.91
N PHE A 106 -5.08 3.07 -12.55
CA PHE A 106 -5.90 3.21 -11.35
C PHE A 106 -7.36 2.83 -11.55
N ASN A 107 -7.90 3.03 -12.75
CA ASN A 107 -9.32 2.81 -13.05
C ASN A 107 -9.72 1.34 -12.88
N GLY A 108 -10.57 1.09 -11.87
CA GLY A 108 -10.99 -0.26 -11.50
C GLY A 108 -9.98 -1.04 -10.65
N ASN A 109 -8.96 -0.36 -10.06
CA ASN A 109 -7.95 -0.97 -9.22
C ASN A 109 -7.83 -0.30 -7.84
N LEU A 110 -8.68 0.67 -7.53
CA LEU A 110 -8.70 1.38 -6.25
C LEU A 110 -9.75 0.80 -5.30
N HIS A 111 -9.45 0.80 -4.00
CA HIS A 111 -10.32 0.30 -2.93
C HIS A 111 -11.01 1.43 -2.16
N LEU A 112 -10.45 2.67 -2.21
CA LEU A 112 -10.93 3.81 -1.44
C LEU A 112 -11.80 4.74 -2.29
N LYS A 113 -13.06 4.93 -1.88
CA LYS A 113 -14.04 5.75 -2.63
C LYS A 113 -13.57 7.17 -2.88
N HIS A 114 -12.93 7.81 -1.91
CA HIS A 114 -12.43 9.18 -2.08
C HIS A 114 -11.31 9.27 -3.13
N LYS A 115 -10.46 8.23 -3.28
CA LYS A 115 -9.42 8.17 -4.33
C LYS A 115 -10.04 7.95 -5.71
N ILE A 116 -11.09 7.12 -5.78
CA ILE A 116 -11.88 6.96 -7.01
C ILE A 116 -12.50 8.31 -7.41
N ASN A 117 -13.07 9.05 -6.46
CA ASN A 117 -13.64 10.38 -6.74
C ASN A 117 -12.58 11.35 -7.26
N GLN A 118 -11.38 11.39 -6.66
CA GLN A 118 -10.25 12.19 -7.18
C GLN A 118 -9.90 11.82 -8.62
N LEU A 119 -9.84 10.52 -8.93
CA LEU A 119 -9.59 10.03 -10.29
C LEU A 119 -10.67 10.52 -11.27
N VAL A 120 -11.93 10.36 -10.91
CA VAL A 120 -13.08 10.78 -11.73
C VAL A 120 -13.04 12.28 -12.00
N GLU A 121 -12.86 13.11 -10.97
CA GLU A 121 -12.81 14.57 -11.09
C GLU A 121 -11.67 15.03 -11.99
N SER A 122 -10.48 14.44 -11.83
CA SER A 122 -9.31 14.81 -12.64
C SER A 122 -9.48 14.48 -14.13
N ILE A 123 -10.20 13.41 -14.45
CA ILE A 123 -10.46 12.99 -15.83
C ILE A 123 -11.60 13.77 -16.47
N LEU A 124 -12.72 13.95 -15.76
CA LEU A 124 -13.87 14.68 -16.31
C LEU A 124 -13.54 16.11 -16.74
N LEU A 125 -12.62 16.76 -16.04
CA LEU A 125 -12.16 18.10 -16.39
C LEU A 125 -11.23 18.14 -17.61
N ASN A 126 -10.60 17.01 -17.95
CA ASN A 126 -9.69 16.91 -19.10
C ASN A 126 -10.30 16.28 -20.35
N SER A 127 -11.31 15.46 -20.18
CA SER A 127 -11.88 14.65 -21.27
C SER A 127 -13.09 15.30 -21.96
N LYS A 128 -13.18 16.63 -21.99
CA LYS A 128 -14.27 17.31 -22.72
C LYS A 128 -14.46 16.82 -24.16
N ASN A 129 -13.51 16.04 -24.68
CA ASN A 129 -13.52 15.54 -26.06
C ASN A 129 -13.34 14.01 -26.19
N ASP A 130 -13.28 13.22 -25.08
CA ASP A 130 -13.03 11.78 -25.19
C ASP A 130 -14.22 10.99 -24.61
N ASN A 131 -15.28 10.85 -25.42
CA ASN A 131 -16.52 10.16 -25.07
C ASN A 131 -16.35 8.64 -24.84
N ASN A 132 -15.12 8.11 -24.94
CA ASN A 132 -14.84 6.67 -24.90
C ASN A 132 -14.18 6.17 -23.59
N LEU A 133 -14.03 7.03 -22.57
CA LEU A 133 -13.47 6.61 -21.29
C LEU A 133 -14.55 5.98 -20.40
N SER A 134 -14.50 4.66 -20.26
CA SER A 134 -15.31 3.96 -19.27
C SER A 134 -14.69 4.13 -17.90
N ILE A 135 -15.39 4.82 -17.00
CA ILE A 135 -14.93 5.08 -15.63
C ILE A 135 -15.60 4.08 -14.69
N ILE A 136 -14.78 3.39 -13.90
CA ILE A 136 -15.23 2.45 -12.86
C ILE A 136 -15.32 3.23 -11.55
N THR A 137 -16.53 3.36 -11.02
CA THR A 137 -16.81 4.17 -9.83
C THR A 137 -16.92 3.36 -8.55
N GLU A 138 -17.00 2.04 -8.66
CA GLU A 138 -17.10 1.17 -7.50
C GLU A 138 -15.71 0.65 -7.06
N PRO A 139 -15.45 0.61 -5.74
CA PRO A 139 -14.23 0.02 -5.20
C PRO A 139 -14.08 -1.43 -5.59
N VAL A 140 -12.85 -1.84 -5.94
CA VAL A 140 -12.57 -3.27 -6.15
C VAL A 140 -12.49 -4.00 -4.81
N LYS A 141 -12.76 -5.31 -4.85
CA LYS A 141 -12.53 -6.17 -3.69
C LYS A 141 -11.03 -6.35 -3.46
N LEU A 142 -10.65 -6.31 -2.20
CA LEU A 142 -9.27 -6.59 -1.82
C LEU A 142 -8.93 -8.06 -2.14
N SER A 143 -7.78 -8.27 -2.75
CA SER A 143 -7.20 -9.58 -2.99
C SER A 143 -5.75 -9.62 -2.51
N PHE A 144 -5.23 -10.81 -2.22
CA PHE A 144 -3.82 -10.98 -1.91
C PHE A 144 -2.97 -10.83 -3.16
N ASN A 145 -2.54 -9.59 -3.40
CA ASN A 145 -1.62 -9.23 -4.47
C ASN A 145 -0.70 -8.09 -3.99
N ASN A 146 0.17 -7.59 -4.84
CA ASN A 146 1.11 -6.51 -4.51
C ASN A 146 0.43 -5.18 -4.09
N SER A 147 -0.87 -4.97 -4.37
CA SER A 147 -1.55 -3.71 -4.06
C SER A 147 -1.56 -3.43 -2.56
N PHE A 148 -1.92 -4.43 -1.74
CA PHE A 148 -1.93 -4.24 -0.29
C PHE A 148 -0.52 -4.08 0.30
N SER A 149 0.52 -4.65 -0.32
CA SER A 149 1.91 -4.38 0.04
C SER A 149 2.26 -2.91 -0.17
N GLY A 150 1.96 -2.37 -1.36
CA GLY A 150 2.17 -0.95 -1.63
C GLY A 150 1.34 -0.03 -0.73
N PHE A 151 0.09 -0.37 -0.47
CA PHE A 151 -0.75 0.36 0.48
C PHE A 151 -0.17 0.34 1.90
N THR A 152 0.42 -0.79 2.32
CA THR A 152 1.11 -0.91 3.59
C THR A 152 2.40 -0.08 3.62
N ASP A 153 3.12 0.02 2.51
CA ASP A 153 4.27 0.93 2.40
C ASP A 153 3.87 2.39 2.65
N ALA A 154 2.68 2.80 2.22
CA ALA A 154 2.12 4.11 2.54
C ALA A 154 1.67 4.18 4.02
N GLU A 155 0.68 3.42 4.41
CA GLU A 155 -0.15 3.63 5.59
C GLU A 155 0.13 2.63 6.74
N GLY A 156 0.85 1.54 6.48
CA GLY A 156 1.11 0.49 7.45
C GLY A 156 2.16 0.85 8.48
N CYS A 157 2.06 0.25 9.64
CA CYS A 157 3.04 0.38 10.73
C CYS A 157 3.23 -0.98 11.42
N PHE A 158 4.48 -1.38 11.60
CA PHE A 158 4.86 -2.49 12.46
C PHE A 158 5.40 -1.92 13.75
N ASN A 159 4.80 -2.29 14.88
CA ASN A 159 5.16 -1.74 16.17
C ASN A 159 5.42 -2.85 17.18
N VAL A 160 6.44 -2.66 18.00
CA VAL A 160 6.78 -3.50 19.14
C VAL A 160 6.60 -2.71 20.42
N TYR A 161 5.62 -3.10 21.22
CA TYR A 161 5.38 -2.51 22.51
C TYR A 161 5.93 -3.41 23.62
N ILE A 162 6.73 -2.85 24.51
CA ILE A 162 7.23 -3.49 25.73
C ILE A 162 6.74 -2.66 26.92
N SER A 163 6.03 -3.30 27.86
CA SER A 163 5.55 -2.60 29.07
C SER A 163 6.72 -2.15 29.96
N LYS A 164 6.51 -1.08 30.74
CA LYS A 164 7.54 -0.51 31.63
C LYS A 164 8.14 -1.52 32.61
N ASN A 165 7.36 -2.51 33.03
CA ASN A 165 7.81 -3.58 33.93
C ASN A 165 8.38 -4.81 33.19
N ASN A 166 8.56 -4.74 31.86
CA ASN A 166 9.03 -5.81 31.00
C ASN A 166 8.17 -7.12 31.05
N LYS A 167 6.96 -7.06 31.60
CA LYS A 167 6.08 -8.24 31.72
C LYS A 167 5.13 -8.41 30.54
N GLY A 168 4.81 -7.32 29.85
CA GLY A 168 3.91 -7.32 28.70
C GLY A 168 4.65 -6.96 27.41
N ILE A 169 4.51 -7.81 26.40
CA ILE A 169 5.04 -7.58 25.06
C ILE A 169 3.88 -7.70 24.08
N SER A 170 3.78 -6.78 23.16
CA SER A 170 2.79 -6.82 22.10
C SER A 170 3.45 -6.46 20.77
N LEU A 171 3.38 -7.36 19.82
CA LEU A 171 3.69 -7.11 18.43
C LEU A 171 2.40 -6.67 17.73
N ARG A 172 2.49 -5.64 16.91
CA ARG A 172 1.33 -5.05 16.28
C ARG A 172 1.61 -4.78 14.81
N PHE A 173 0.70 -5.21 13.96
CA PHE A 173 0.55 -4.69 12.62
C PHE A 173 -0.62 -3.72 12.63
N ILE A 174 -0.42 -2.50 12.18
CA ILE A 174 -1.39 -1.41 12.26
C ILE A 174 -1.49 -0.74 10.89
N VAL A 175 -2.71 -0.40 10.49
CA VAL A 175 -2.98 0.46 9.32
C VAL A 175 -4.00 1.50 9.76
N ASP A 176 -3.72 2.78 9.50
CA ASP A 176 -4.66 3.89 9.70
C ASP A 176 -5.11 4.41 8.34
N GLN A 177 -6.41 4.63 8.15
CA GLN A 177 -6.93 5.16 6.89
C GLN A 177 -8.23 5.93 7.09
N GLN A 178 -8.32 7.09 6.47
CA GLN A 178 -9.57 7.82 6.35
C GLN A 178 -10.52 7.07 5.39
N ASP A 179 -11.80 7.00 5.75
CA ASP A 179 -12.83 6.26 5.01
C ASP A 179 -12.52 4.75 4.80
N GLY A 180 -11.58 4.20 5.61
CA GLY A 180 -11.05 2.85 5.45
C GLY A 180 -11.93 1.71 5.95
N LEU A 181 -13.13 1.96 6.47
CA LEU A 181 -13.96 0.94 7.12
C LEU A 181 -14.25 -0.26 6.21
N SER A 182 -14.64 -0.01 4.96
CA SER A 182 -14.94 -1.08 4.00
C SER A 182 -13.71 -1.93 3.68
N LEU A 183 -12.57 -1.28 3.44
CA LEU A 183 -11.28 -1.93 3.21
C LEU A 183 -10.85 -2.78 4.42
N PHE A 184 -11.00 -2.25 5.62
CA PHE A 184 -10.60 -2.94 6.85
C PHE A 184 -11.51 -4.13 7.22
N ASN A 185 -12.79 -4.08 6.86
CA ASN A 185 -13.65 -5.26 6.97
C ASN A 185 -13.17 -6.38 6.04
N GLN A 186 -12.83 -6.06 4.80
CA GLN A 186 -12.26 -7.04 3.87
C GLN A 186 -10.92 -7.60 4.36
N LEU A 187 -10.03 -6.75 4.91
CA LEU A 187 -8.78 -7.21 5.53
C LEU A 187 -9.01 -8.15 6.70
N LYS A 188 -9.99 -7.83 7.55
CA LYS A 188 -10.36 -8.69 8.68
C LYS A 188 -10.86 -10.05 8.23
N ASP A 189 -11.68 -10.10 7.19
CA ASP A 189 -12.19 -11.35 6.62
C ASP A 189 -11.07 -12.19 6.01
N ILE A 190 -10.17 -11.57 5.23
CA ILE A 190 -9.06 -12.25 4.56
C ILE A 190 -8.04 -12.79 5.58
N LEU A 191 -7.68 -11.99 6.59
CA LEU A 191 -6.73 -12.38 7.61
C LEU A 191 -7.34 -13.24 8.73
N ASP A 192 -8.66 -13.46 8.70
CA ASP A 192 -9.41 -14.10 9.81
C ASP A 192 -8.95 -13.55 11.17
N SER A 193 -8.65 -12.25 11.22
CA SER A 193 -8.11 -11.58 12.40
C SER A 193 -8.12 -10.07 12.25
N GLY A 194 -7.93 -9.39 13.37
CA GLY A 194 -7.80 -7.95 13.45
C GLY A 194 -9.01 -7.29 14.13
N SER A 195 -8.76 -6.10 14.64
CA SER A 195 -9.76 -5.23 15.26
C SER A 195 -9.78 -3.90 14.53
N ILE A 196 -10.98 -3.37 14.34
CA ILE A 196 -11.19 -2.06 13.71
C ILE A 196 -11.62 -1.07 14.78
N TYR A 197 -10.95 0.06 14.83
CA TYR A 197 -11.21 1.13 15.79
C TYR A 197 -11.57 2.41 15.01
N ALA A 198 -12.78 2.93 15.26
CA ALA A 198 -13.18 4.24 14.77
C ALA A 198 -12.38 5.34 15.49
N ARG A 199 -11.92 6.33 14.74
CA ARG A 199 -11.20 7.51 15.20
C ARG A 199 -11.93 8.78 14.78
N LYS A 200 -11.43 9.94 15.14
CA LYS A 200 -12.00 11.24 14.73
C LYS A 200 -11.92 11.41 13.21
N ASN A 201 -12.81 12.23 12.66
CA ASN A 201 -12.82 12.65 11.25
C ASN A 201 -12.93 11.48 10.25
N ASN A 202 -13.79 10.51 10.56
CA ASN A 202 -14.00 9.31 9.72
C ASN A 202 -12.71 8.52 9.42
N ASN A 203 -11.74 8.62 10.34
CA ASN A 203 -10.52 7.83 10.26
C ASN A 203 -10.73 6.50 11.01
N TYR A 204 -10.15 5.44 10.51
CA TYR A 204 -10.22 4.11 11.11
C TYR A 204 -8.83 3.54 11.29
N ARG A 205 -8.66 2.73 12.31
CA ARG A 205 -7.48 1.92 12.53
C ARG A 205 -7.83 0.45 12.45
N PHE A 206 -7.11 -0.27 11.62
CA PHE A 206 -7.06 -1.73 11.65
C PHE A 206 -5.81 -2.18 12.41
N ALA A 207 -5.95 -3.16 13.31
CA ALA A 207 -4.81 -3.68 14.07
C ALA A 207 -4.89 -5.19 14.26
N VAL A 208 -3.79 -5.89 13.95
CA VAL A 208 -3.56 -7.30 14.30
C VAL A 208 -2.55 -7.34 15.43
N THR A 209 -2.96 -7.89 16.58
CA THR A 209 -2.14 -7.98 17.80
C THR A 209 -1.98 -9.42 18.31
N ASN A 210 -2.81 -10.35 17.83
CA ASN A 210 -2.71 -11.77 18.18
C ASN A 210 -1.48 -12.37 17.51
N ILE A 211 -0.52 -12.84 18.34
CA ILE A 211 0.75 -13.39 17.87
C ILE A 211 0.56 -14.58 16.91
N ASN A 212 -0.44 -15.43 17.14
CA ASN A 212 -0.71 -16.58 16.27
C ASN A 212 -1.31 -16.20 14.92
N LYS A 213 -1.92 -15.03 14.83
CA LYS A 213 -2.51 -14.50 13.58
C LYS A 213 -1.55 -13.56 12.84
N LEU A 214 -0.57 -12.98 13.52
CA LEU A 214 0.48 -12.20 12.89
C LEU A 214 1.31 -13.02 11.89
N VAL A 215 1.34 -14.34 12.02
CA VAL A 215 1.99 -15.22 11.02
C VAL A 215 1.40 -15.04 9.63
N LEU A 216 0.09 -14.85 9.50
CA LEU A 216 -0.57 -14.61 8.21
C LEU A 216 -0.11 -13.30 7.56
N VAL A 217 0.06 -12.25 8.38
CA VAL A 217 0.63 -10.96 7.93
C VAL A 217 2.07 -11.13 7.48
N ILE A 218 2.86 -11.92 8.23
CA ILE A 218 4.25 -12.22 7.91
C ILE A 218 4.36 -13.00 6.60
N ASP A 219 3.54 -14.03 6.42
CA ASP A 219 3.55 -14.86 5.21
C ASP A 219 3.13 -14.05 3.99
N TYR A 220 2.15 -13.15 4.14
CA TYR A 220 1.77 -12.23 3.09
C TYR A 220 2.95 -11.35 2.63
N PHE A 221 3.65 -10.68 3.57
CA PHE A 221 4.77 -9.80 3.21
C PHE A 221 6.06 -10.53 2.84
N ASN A 222 6.17 -11.83 3.12
CA ASN A 222 7.20 -12.69 2.53
C ASN A 222 6.94 -12.96 1.05
N ALA A 223 5.66 -13.09 0.66
CA ALA A 223 5.26 -13.28 -0.74
C ALA A 223 5.26 -11.95 -1.53
N TYR A 224 4.83 -10.86 -0.89
CA TYR A 224 4.67 -9.52 -1.48
C TYR A 224 5.50 -8.51 -0.70
N VAL A 225 6.78 -8.41 -1.06
CA VAL A 225 7.80 -7.66 -0.31
C VAL A 225 7.50 -6.16 -0.30
N LEU A 226 7.61 -5.53 0.87
CA LEU A 226 7.57 -4.08 1.04
C LEU A 226 8.80 -3.43 0.41
N ARG A 227 8.66 -2.22 -0.09
CA ARG A 227 9.74 -1.47 -0.77
C ARG A 227 10.27 -0.28 0.03
N SER A 228 9.50 0.20 1.02
CA SER A 228 9.90 1.28 1.92
C SER A 228 10.79 0.77 3.06
N LYS A 229 11.23 1.68 3.94
CA LYS A 229 11.91 1.32 5.21
C LYS A 229 11.12 0.31 6.06
N LYS A 230 9.81 0.22 5.88
CA LYS A 230 8.95 -0.72 6.59
C LYS A 230 9.34 -2.18 6.32
N GLN A 231 10.03 -2.46 5.20
CA GLN A 231 10.65 -3.76 4.96
C GLN A 231 11.65 -4.11 6.05
N PHE A 232 12.52 -3.18 6.47
CA PHE A 232 13.48 -3.43 7.55
C PHE A 232 12.79 -3.72 8.89
N ALA A 233 11.67 -3.06 9.16
CA ALA A 233 10.85 -3.36 10.33
C ALA A 233 10.26 -4.77 10.26
N PHE A 234 9.89 -5.21 9.05
CA PHE A 234 9.34 -6.54 8.79
C PHE A 234 10.40 -7.66 8.77
N GLU A 235 11.60 -7.42 8.24
CA GLU A 235 12.72 -8.39 8.22
C GLU A 235 13.10 -8.89 9.63
N LYS A 236 12.61 -8.22 10.67
CA LYS A 236 12.79 -8.65 12.07
C LYS A 236 11.80 -9.77 12.47
N LYS A 237 11.57 -10.74 11.57
CA LYS A 237 11.03 -12.07 11.89
C LYS A 237 11.70 -12.66 13.15
N VAL A 238 12.92 -12.22 13.44
CA VAL A 238 13.65 -12.52 14.67
C VAL A 238 12.87 -12.08 15.92
N ILE A 239 12.21 -10.93 15.91
CA ILE A 239 11.38 -10.44 17.04
C ILE A 239 10.17 -11.35 17.22
N TYR A 240 9.48 -11.65 16.10
CA TYR A 240 8.33 -12.56 16.13
C TYR A 240 8.73 -13.92 16.74
N ASN A 241 9.81 -14.52 16.24
CA ASN A 241 10.29 -15.80 16.74
C ASN A 241 10.71 -15.74 18.21
N CYS A 242 11.40 -14.66 18.63
CA CYS A 242 11.78 -14.44 20.03
C CYS A 242 10.56 -14.41 20.97
N VAL A 243 9.48 -13.78 20.53
CA VAL A 243 8.24 -13.71 21.32
C VAL A 243 7.51 -15.06 21.28
N LEU A 244 7.38 -15.68 20.11
CA LEU A 244 6.70 -16.96 19.90
C LEU A 244 7.37 -18.08 20.72
N ASN A 245 8.70 -18.15 20.67
CA ASN A 245 9.50 -19.16 21.39
C ASN A 245 9.68 -18.81 22.88
N LYS A 246 9.08 -17.71 23.36
CA LYS A 246 9.19 -17.23 24.75
C LYS A 246 10.63 -16.91 25.19
N GLU A 247 11.56 -16.67 24.26
CA GLU A 247 12.95 -16.28 24.56
C GLU A 247 13.03 -14.96 25.36
N HIS A 248 12.06 -14.06 25.13
CA HIS A 248 11.90 -12.81 25.88
C HIS A 248 11.72 -12.99 27.40
N LYS A 249 11.45 -14.21 27.88
CA LYS A 249 11.36 -14.51 29.33
C LYS A 249 12.73 -14.65 29.98
N THR A 250 13.80 -14.75 29.21
CA THR A 250 15.19 -14.74 29.70
C THR A 250 15.74 -13.31 29.70
N LEU A 251 16.70 -13.00 30.55
CA LEU A 251 17.36 -11.69 30.58
C LEU A 251 17.97 -11.35 29.21
N LYS A 252 18.76 -12.25 28.64
CA LYS A 252 19.41 -12.09 27.34
C LYS A 252 18.40 -11.91 26.19
N GLY A 253 17.32 -12.68 26.19
CA GLY A 253 16.27 -12.56 25.17
C GLY A 253 15.50 -11.26 25.29
N MET A 254 15.29 -10.74 26.51
CA MET A 254 14.65 -9.45 26.73
C MET A 254 15.54 -8.28 26.29
N GLU A 255 16.84 -8.32 26.55
CA GLU A 255 17.80 -7.31 26.06
C GLU A 255 17.81 -7.25 24.54
N LYS A 256 17.98 -8.41 23.91
CA LYS A 256 17.90 -8.52 22.43
C LYS A 256 16.59 -7.99 21.87
N LEU A 257 15.46 -8.29 22.53
CA LEU A 257 14.15 -7.79 22.08
C LEU A 257 14.06 -6.26 22.19
N LYS A 258 14.60 -5.65 23.24
CA LYS A 258 14.64 -4.18 23.41
C LYS A 258 15.44 -3.51 22.31
N GLU A 259 16.64 -4.01 22.00
CA GLU A 259 17.46 -3.48 20.90
C GLU A 259 16.72 -3.54 19.57
N LEU A 260 16.13 -4.71 19.26
CA LEU A 260 15.37 -4.88 18.03
C LEU A 260 14.10 -4.01 18.00
N SER A 261 13.40 -3.85 19.14
CA SER A 261 12.21 -3.01 19.22
C SER A 261 12.52 -1.52 18.98
N TYR A 262 13.66 -1.04 19.47
CA TYR A 262 14.12 0.31 19.20
C TYR A 262 14.31 0.55 17.70
N LEU A 263 14.98 -0.38 17.02
CA LEU A 263 15.20 -0.29 15.57
C LEU A 263 13.89 -0.32 14.76
N VAL A 264 12.92 -1.18 15.15
CA VAL A 264 11.60 -1.23 14.47
C VAL A 264 10.83 0.05 14.66
N ASN A 265 10.78 0.56 15.89
CA ASN A 265 9.98 1.75 16.21
C ASN A 265 10.59 3.03 15.65
N LYS A 266 11.94 3.11 15.54
CA LYS A 266 12.63 4.25 14.93
C LYS A 266 12.32 4.40 13.43
N ASP A 267 12.08 3.30 12.73
CA ASP A 267 11.76 3.32 11.30
C ASP A 267 10.30 3.78 11.02
N ASN A 268 9.49 3.97 12.07
CA ASN A 268 8.11 4.46 11.96
C ASN A 268 7.98 5.99 12.16
N ASP A 269 9.04 6.67 12.58
CA ASP A 269 9.12 8.12 12.73
C ASP A 269 9.69 8.78 11.45
#